data_3d04521c7f6eba6199d289f3136ac852
#
_entry.id   3d04521c7f6eba6199d289f3136ac852
#
_cell.length_a   1.000
_cell.length_b   1.000
_cell.length_c   1.000
_cell.angle_alpha   90.00
_cell.angle_beta   90.00
_cell.angle_gamma   90.00
#
_symmetry.space_group_name_H-M   'P 1'
#
loop_
_entity.id
_entity.type
_entity.pdbx_description
1 polymer ?
#
loop_
_entity_poly.entity_id
_entity_poly.type
_entity_poly.pdbx_seq_one_letter_code
_entity_poly.pdbx_strand_id
1 'polypeptide(L)'
;LISVSNKEISAHFDLPEKACSYLQVFNTDGAYKFQEDIEKAYEKMPNQRTRFDKDLMKLDEQVNILHQVFNYQRIHIFPKEGDPNHKWYAPGDDLSVYSGKDSLFVSRIFLWYLGEVQSALKTQDWSKADEVLGMIETYQQAKSQGLDISPKKMQAEIKYNQMNIFRQCKIGYLIAGGLLLVLAFAAMFNDLRKLNWLFWLLLGLVIAVFGFHTYGMGVRWYIAGYAPWSNSYETMVYVAW
;
A
#
# COMPACT_ATOMS: atom_id res chain seq x y z
N LEU A 1 11.39 -6.16 -13.30
CA LEU A 1 12.81 -5.98 -12.99
C LEU A 1 12.96 -5.71 -11.49
N ILE A 2 13.93 -6.36 -10.86
CA ILE A 2 14.28 -6.25 -9.45
C ILE A 2 15.52 -5.36 -9.36
N SER A 3 15.49 -4.35 -8.48
CA SER A 3 16.63 -3.43 -8.33
C SER A 3 17.74 -4.06 -7.50
N VAL A 4 18.95 -4.13 -8.06
CA VAL A 4 20.16 -4.60 -7.37
C VAL A 4 21.06 -3.39 -7.09
N SER A 5 21.01 -2.89 -5.85
CA SER A 5 21.72 -1.65 -5.48
C SER A 5 23.16 -1.88 -5.05
N ASN A 6 23.53 -3.11 -4.65
CA ASN A 6 24.84 -3.44 -4.11
C ASN A 6 25.66 -4.22 -5.14
N LYS A 7 26.84 -3.68 -5.50
CA LYS A 7 27.74 -4.31 -6.48
C LYS A 7 28.35 -5.62 -5.98
N GLU A 8 28.56 -5.78 -4.67
CA GLU A 8 29.04 -7.03 -4.07
C GLU A 8 28.03 -8.16 -4.29
N ILE A 9 26.72 -7.87 -4.16
CA ILE A 9 25.64 -8.83 -4.44
C ILE A 9 25.63 -9.21 -5.92
N SER A 10 25.75 -8.22 -6.83
CA SER A 10 25.81 -8.49 -8.26
C SER A 10 26.98 -9.41 -8.62
N ALA A 11 28.15 -9.15 -8.06
CA ALA A 11 29.37 -9.96 -8.33
C ALA A 11 29.28 -11.35 -7.68
N HIS A 12 28.75 -11.44 -6.45
CA HIS A 12 28.67 -12.70 -5.69
C HIS A 12 27.70 -13.72 -6.32
N PHE A 13 26.58 -13.24 -6.86
CA PHE A 13 25.53 -14.10 -7.43
C PHE A 13 25.46 -14.08 -8.96
N ASP A 14 26.45 -13.50 -9.61
CA ASP A 14 26.50 -13.33 -11.08
C ASP A 14 25.19 -12.72 -11.64
N LEU A 15 24.84 -11.56 -11.08
CA LEU A 15 23.66 -10.80 -11.47
C LEU A 15 24.05 -9.53 -12.26
N PRO A 16 23.21 -9.08 -13.20
CA PRO A 16 23.41 -7.79 -13.86
C PRO A 16 23.46 -6.63 -12.86
N GLU A 17 24.35 -5.66 -13.09
CA GLU A 17 24.40 -4.44 -12.30
C GLU A 17 23.09 -3.64 -12.46
N LYS A 18 22.64 -3.01 -11.36
CA LYS A 18 21.45 -2.16 -11.23
C LYS A 18 20.11 -2.88 -11.21
N ALA A 19 19.88 -3.88 -12.06
CA ALA A 19 18.59 -4.58 -12.08
C ALA A 19 18.70 -5.97 -12.72
N CYS A 20 17.99 -6.95 -12.17
CA CYS A 20 17.88 -8.29 -12.72
C CYS A 20 16.41 -8.67 -12.97
N SER A 21 16.19 -9.70 -13.77
CA SER A 21 14.88 -10.32 -13.94
C SER A 21 14.61 -11.32 -12.81
N TYR A 22 13.32 -11.65 -12.60
CA TYR A 22 12.94 -12.66 -11.61
C TYR A 22 13.59 -14.03 -11.88
N LEU A 23 13.73 -14.43 -13.13
CA LEU A 23 14.34 -15.73 -13.47
C LEU A 23 15.83 -15.79 -13.18
N GLN A 24 16.55 -14.67 -13.20
CA GLN A 24 17.99 -14.62 -12.96
C GLN A 24 18.40 -14.85 -11.50
N VAL A 25 17.43 -14.77 -10.57
CA VAL A 25 17.68 -15.07 -9.15
C VAL A 25 17.62 -16.57 -8.82
N PHE A 26 17.33 -17.40 -9.84
CA PHE A 26 17.37 -18.86 -9.73
C PHE A 26 18.52 -19.43 -10.58
N ASN A 27 19.02 -20.57 -10.14
CA ASN A 27 19.99 -21.35 -10.89
C ASN A 27 19.31 -22.08 -12.07
N THR A 28 20.12 -22.69 -12.93
CA THR A 28 19.61 -23.49 -14.07
C THR A 28 18.81 -24.73 -13.66
N ASP A 29 19.03 -25.22 -12.45
CA ASP A 29 18.27 -26.33 -11.80
C ASP A 29 17.00 -25.87 -11.07
N GLY A 30 16.74 -24.53 -11.07
CA GLY A 30 15.58 -23.93 -10.39
C GLY A 30 15.81 -23.62 -8.92
N ALA A 31 16.98 -23.86 -8.36
CA ALA A 31 17.29 -23.53 -6.97
C ALA A 31 17.45 -22.01 -6.78
N TYR A 32 17.01 -21.51 -5.64
CA TYR A 32 17.11 -20.08 -5.28
C TYR A 32 18.56 -19.72 -4.91
N LYS A 33 19.16 -18.79 -5.64
CA LYS A 33 20.60 -18.46 -5.50
C LYS A 33 20.95 -17.92 -4.12
N PHE A 34 20.05 -17.24 -3.46
CA PHE A 34 20.33 -16.52 -2.19
C PHE A 34 20.05 -17.34 -0.93
N GLN A 35 19.54 -18.57 -1.06
CA GLN A 35 19.01 -19.34 0.06
C GLN A 35 19.95 -19.42 1.25
N GLU A 36 21.19 -19.85 1.04
CA GLU A 36 22.15 -20.04 2.14
C GLU A 36 22.61 -18.72 2.79
N ASP A 37 22.83 -17.68 1.98
CA ASP A 37 23.31 -16.40 2.49
C ASP A 37 22.19 -15.61 3.17
N ILE A 38 20.96 -15.78 2.72
CA ILE A 38 19.77 -15.22 3.37
C ILE A 38 19.49 -15.87 4.74
N GLU A 39 19.59 -17.20 4.84
CA GLU A 39 19.45 -17.91 6.11
C GLU A 39 20.48 -17.40 7.12
N LYS A 40 21.76 -17.33 6.73
CA LYS A 40 22.84 -16.77 7.55
C LYS A 40 22.57 -15.30 7.96
N ALA A 41 22.01 -14.49 7.06
CA ALA A 41 21.70 -13.10 7.36
C ALA A 41 20.55 -12.95 8.36
N TYR A 42 19.53 -13.82 8.29
CA TYR A 42 18.42 -13.83 9.25
C TYR A 42 18.81 -14.33 10.63
N GLU A 43 19.74 -15.28 10.74
CA GLU A 43 20.27 -15.79 12.02
C GLU A 43 21.07 -14.72 12.78
N LYS A 44 21.67 -13.74 12.10
CA LYS A 44 22.42 -12.66 12.73
C LYS A 44 21.50 -11.69 13.47
N MET A 45 21.91 -11.24 14.66
CA MET A 45 21.23 -10.15 15.35
C MET A 45 21.29 -8.85 14.51
N PRO A 46 20.28 -7.96 14.58
CA PRO A 46 20.20 -6.76 13.75
C PRO A 46 21.45 -5.86 13.80
N ASN A 47 22.15 -5.81 14.94
CA ASN A 47 23.39 -5.05 15.16
C ASN A 47 24.63 -5.72 14.55
N GLN A 48 24.58 -7.02 14.25
CA GLN A 48 25.66 -7.80 13.65
C GLN A 48 25.56 -7.91 12.14
N ARG A 49 24.41 -7.49 11.57
CA ARG A 49 24.16 -7.51 10.13
C ARG A 49 25.02 -6.49 9.40
N THR A 50 25.82 -6.96 8.46
CA THR A 50 26.61 -6.10 7.58
C THR A 50 25.74 -5.34 6.58
N ARG A 51 26.33 -4.44 5.82
CA ARG A 51 25.63 -3.78 4.71
C ARG A 51 25.20 -4.79 3.65
N PHE A 52 26.04 -5.77 3.34
CA PHE A 52 25.72 -6.88 2.44
C PHE A 52 24.48 -7.63 2.90
N ASP A 53 24.43 -8.06 4.16
CA ASP A 53 23.27 -8.78 4.72
C ASP A 53 21.96 -7.98 4.59
N LYS A 54 22.00 -6.68 4.93
CA LYS A 54 20.81 -5.80 4.85
C LYS A 54 20.33 -5.58 3.41
N ASP A 55 21.25 -5.38 2.48
CA ASP A 55 20.92 -5.18 1.08
C ASP A 55 20.43 -6.49 0.43
N LEU A 56 20.99 -7.65 0.84
CA LEU A 56 20.54 -8.97 0.41
C LEU A 56 19.13 -9.29 0.94
N MET A 57 18.86 -9.03 2.21
CA MET A 57 17.51 -9.19 2.79
C MET A 57 16.47 -8.32 2.08
N LYS A 58 16.83 -7.09 1.70
CA LYS A 58 15.95 -6.22 0.94
C LYS A 58 15.70 -6.74 -0.48
N LEU A 59 16.71 -7.33 -1.10
CA LEU A 59 16.57 -7.97 -2.41
C LEU A 59 15.68 -9.19 -2.33
N ASP A 60 15.85 -10.03 -1.31
CA ASP A 60 15.01 -11.20 -1.03
C ASP A 60 13.54 -10.80 -0.81
N GLU A 61 13.29 -9.74 -0.04
CA GLU A 61 11.94 -9.20 0.14
C GLU A 61 11.28 -8.81 -1.21
N GLN A 62 12.03 -8.17 -2.12
CA GLN A 62 11.53 -7.83 -3.45
C GLN A 62 11.22 -9.09 -4.28
N VAL A 63 12.09 -10.10 -4.23
CA VAL A 63 11.85 -11.38 -4.91
C VAL A 63 10.61 -12.08 -4.36
N ASN A 64 10.45 -12.13 -3.04
CA ASN A 64 9.29 -12.72 -2.37
C ASN A 64 7.98 -12.01 -2.74
N ILE A 65 8.00 -10.67 -2.83
CA ILE A 65 6.83 -9.90 -3.27
C ILE A 65 6.45 -10.31 -4.71
N LEU A 66 7.42 -10.39 -5.62
CA LEU A 66 7.16 -10.81 -7.00
C LEU A 66 6.67 -12.25 -7.08
N HIS A 67 7.27 -13.15 -6.30
CA HIS A 67 6.81 -14.54 -6.21
C HIS A 67 5.33 -14.63 -5.81
N GLN A 68 4.94 -13.89 -4.77
CA GLN A 68 3.55 -13.84 -4.32
C GLN A 68 2.61 -13.23 -5.39
N VAL A 69 3.08 -12.22 -6.15
CA VAL A 69 2.29 -11.64 -7.25
C VAL A 69 2.09 -12.66 -8.37
N PHE A 70 3.15 -13.37 -8.80
CA PHE A 70 3.06 -14.38 -9.86
C PHE A 70 2.20 -15.57 -9.46
N ASN A 71 2.16 -15.90 -8.18
CA ASN A 71 1.32 -16.97 -7.65
C ASN A 71 -0.07 -16.49 -7.20
N TYR A 72 -0.47 -15.27 -7.53
CA TYR A 72 -1.77 -14.67 -7.17
C TYR A 72 -2.08 -14.64 -5.67
N GLN A 73 -1.07 -14.61 -4.80
CA GLN A 73 -1.20 -14.66 -3.34
C GLN A 73 -1.35 -13.26 -2.69
N ARG A 74 -1.35 -12.20 -3.49
CA ARG A 74 -1.39 -10.81 -2.97
C ARG A 74 -2.78 -10.20 -2.90
N ILE A 75 -3.73 -10.73 -3.67
CA ILE A 75 -5.06 -10.15 -3.79
C ILE A 75 -6.06 -11.05 -3.06
N HIS A 76 -6.33 -10.74 -1.79
CA HIS A 76 -7.27 -11.50 -0.96
C HIS A 76 -8.70 -11.07 -1.29
N ILE A 77 -9.38 -11.82 -2.14
CA ILE A 77 -10.71 -11.50 -2.67
C ILE A 77 -11.80 -12.51 -2.27
N PHE A 78 -11.44 -13.62 -1.65
CA PHE A 78 -12.40 -14.64 -1.26
C PHE A 78 -12.62 -14.67 0.25
N PRO A 79 -13.76 -14.10 0.76
CA PRO A 79 -14.12 -14.21 2.16
C PRO A 79 -14.47 -15.64 2.54
N LYS A 80 -14.05 -16.08 3.72
CA LYS A 80 -14.45 -17.36 4.29
C LYS A 80 -15.61 -17.15 5.26
N GLU A 81 -16.78 -17.67 4.91
CA GLU A 81 -17.96 -17.62 5.77
C GLU A 81 -17.71 -18.38 7.08
N GLY A 82 -18.08 -17.78 8.22
CA GLY A 82 -17.96 -18.39 9.54
C GLY A 82 -16.52 -18.43 10.10
N ASP A 83 -15.54 -17.80 9.45
CA ASP A 83 -14.21 -17.65 10.02
C ASP A 83 -14.22 -16.61 11.16
N PRO A 84 -13.79 -16.96 12.39
CA PRO A 84 -13.84 -16.04 13.54
C PRO A 84 -12.93 -14.82 13.38
N ASN A 85 -11.91 -14.90 12.53
CA ASN A 85 -10.99 -13.81 12.23
C ASN A 85 -11.35 -13.06 10.94
N HIS A 86 -12.49 -13.39 10.31
CA HIS A 86 -12.92 -12.83 9.02
C HIS A 86 -11.81 -12.87 7.95
N LYS A 87 -11.07 -13.98 7.90
CA LYS A 87 -9.95 -14.13 6.97
C LYS A 87 -10.45 -14.21 5.53
N TRP A 88 -9.78 -13.46 4.67
CA TRP A 88 -9.95 -13.52 3.23
C TRP A 88 -8.78 -14.25 2.60
N TYR A 89 -9.03 -14.98 1.54
CA TYR A 89 -8.05 -15.78 0.84
C TYR A 89 -7.78 -15.23 -0.56
N ALA A 90 -6.53 -15.36 -0.99
CA ALA A 90 -6.14 -15.03 -2.34
C ALA A 90 -6.35 -16.22 -3.29
N PRO A 91 -6.45 -15.99 -4.61
CA PRO A 91 -6.57 -17.09 -5.58
C PRO A 91 -5.42 -18.10 -5.55
N GLY A 92 -4.25 -17.69 -5.13
CA GLY A 92 -3.05 -18.53 -5.01
C GLY A 92 -2.82 -19.15 -3.65
N ASP A 93 -3.72 -18.91 -2.68
CA ASP A 93 -3.65 -19.56 -1.36
C ASP A 93 -4.17 -21.00 -1.43
N ASP A 94 -3.99 -21.73 -0.31
CA ASP A 94 -4.65 -23.02 -0.14
C ASP A 94 -6.17 -22.83 -0.01
N LEU A 95 -6.89 -23.15 -1.06
CA LEU A 95 -8.35 -23.04 -1.15
C LEU A 95 -9.08 -24.30 -0.67
N SER A 96 -8.39 -25.29 -0.11
CA SER A 96 -8.99 -26.52 0.46
C SER A 96 -9.94 -26.24 1.63
N VAL A 97 -9.82 -25.06 2.23
CA VAL A 97 -10.72 -24.56 3.28
C VAL A 97 -12.16 -24.34 2.80
N TYR A 98 -12.37 -24.22 1.49
CA TYR A 98 -13.69 -24.11 0.89
C TYR A 98 -14.23 -25.48 0.51
N SER A 99 -15.54 -25.68 0.58
CA SER A 99 -16.22 -26.95 0.26
C SER A 99 -17.41 -26.74 -0.68
N GLY A 100 -17.84 -27.80 -1.33
CA GLY A 100 -19.02 -27.80 -2.18
C GLY A 100 -18.97 -26.80 -3.34
N LYS A 101 -20.03 -26.02 -3.49
CA LYS A 101 -20.14 -25.01 -4.58
C LYS A 101 -19.13 -23.89 -4.45
N ASP A 102 -18.79 -23.48 -3.22
CA ASP A 102 -17.82 -22.41 -2.98
C ASP A 102 -16.43 -22.81 -3.46
N SER A 103 -15.99 -24.04 -3.22
CA SER A 103 -14.71 -24.55 -3.71
C SER A 103 -14.62 -24.49 -5.25
N LEU A 104 -15.68 -24.88 -5.95
CA LEU A 104 -15.73 -24.80 -7.42
C LEU A 104 -15.68 -23.37 -7.93
N PHE A 105 -16.34 -22.44 -7.23
CA PHE A 105 -16.37 -21.04 -7.59
C PHE A 105 -15.00 -20.39 -7.39
N VAL A 106 -14.44 -20.45 -6.17
CA VAL A 106 -13.18 -19.76 -5.83
C VAL A 106 -11.98 -20.27 -6.62
N SER A 107 -11.97 -21.56 -6.99
CA SER A 107 -10.88 -22.16 -7.75
C SER A 107 -10.83 -21.73 -9.23
N ARG A 108 -11.92 -21.23 -9.79
CA ARG A 108 -12.03 -20.97 -11.24
C ARG A 108 -12.29 -19.51 -11.59
N ILE A 109 -13.05 -18.79 -10.76
CA ILE A 109 -13.59 -17.48 -11.12
C ILE A 109 -12.50 -16.44 -11.43
N PHE A 110 -11.39 -16.46 -10.68
CA PHE A 110 -10.30 -15.49 -10.88
C PHE A 110 -9.56 -15.72 -12.20
N LEU A 111 -9.26 -16.96 -12.55
CA LEU A 111 -8.63 -17.28 -13.83
C LEU A 111 -9.57 -17.00 -15.00
N TRP A 112 -10.87 -17.23 -14.83
CA TRP A 112 -11.86 -16.82 -15.82
C TRP A 112 -11.87 -15.31 -16.01
N TYR A 113 -11.91 -14.55 -14.91
CA TYR A 113 -11.81 -13.10 -14.97
C TYR A 113 -10.57 -12.62 -15.75
N LEU A 114 -9.39 -13.19 -15.46
CA LEU A 114 -8.16 -12.84 -16.18
C LEU A 114 -8.24 -13.18 -17.67
N GLY A 115 -8.87 -14.29 -18.04
CA GLY A 115 -9.11 -14.64 -19.43
C GLY A 115 -10.00 -13.64 -20.17
N GLU A 116 -11.09 -13.17 -19.52
CA GLU A 116 -11.97 -12.15 -20.10
C GLU A 116 -11.29 -10.77 -20.19
N VAL A 117 -10.47 -10.38 -19.20
CA VAL A 117 -9.64 -9.19 -19.26
C VAL A 117 -8.66 -9.27 -20.44
N GLN A 118 -7.99 -10.41 -20.63
CA GLN A 118 -7.08 -10.59 -21.76
C GLN A 118 -7.80 -10.50 -23.12
N SER A 119 -9.02 -11.03 -23.20
CA SER A 119 -9.88 -10.89 -24.38
C SER A 119 -10.30 -9.43 -24.60
N ALA A 120 -10.74 -8.75 -23.54
CA ALA A 120 -11.16 -7.36 -23.57
C ALA A 120 -10.05 -6.40 -24.02
N LEU A 121 -8.81 -6.65 -23.62
CA LEU A 121 -7.64 -5.88 -24.08
C LEU A 121 -7.44 -5.96 -25.62
N LYS A 122 -7.81 -7.09 -26.23
CA LYS A 122 -7.71 -7.28 -27.69
C LYS A 122 -8.92 -6.72 -28.44
N THR A 123 -10.11 -6.93 -27.90
CA THR A 123 -11.39 -6.57 -28.56
C THR A 123 -11.89 -5.18 -28.20
N GLN A 124 -11.36 -4.56 -27.15
CA GLN A 124 -11.84 -3.31 -26.52
C GLN A 124 -13.28 -3.41 -26.00
N ASP A 125 -13.81 -4.62 -25.81
CA ASP A 125 -15.11 -4.89 -25.21
C ASP A 125 -14.93 -5.51 -23.82
N TRP A 126 -15.31 -4.75 -22.79
CA TRP A 126 -15.14 -5.08 -21.38
C TRP A 126 -16.36 -5.74 -20.75
N SER A 127 -17.47 -5.85 -21.48
CA SER A 127 -18.76 -6.28 -20.95
C SER A 127 -18.70 -7.63 -20.23
N LYS A 128 -17.97 -8.61 -20.78
CA LYS A 128 -17.80 -9.93 -20.15
C LYS A 128 -16.90 -9.90 -18.91
N ALA A 129 -15.84 -9.10 -18.96
CA ALA A 129 -14.97 -8.94 -17.80
C ALA A 129 -15.73 -8.28 -16.64
N ASP A 130 -16.57 -7.28 -16.92
CA ASP A 130 -17.42 -6.61 -15.93
C ASP A 130 -18.49 -7.57 -15.36
N GLU A 131 -19.06 -8.45 -16.21
CA GLU A 131 -20.00 -9.49 -15.75
C GLU A 131 -19.34 -10.44 -14.75
N VAL A 132 -18.15 -10.96 -15.07
CA VAL A 132 -17.41 -11.87 -14.16
C VAL A 132 -16.99 -11.15 -12.89
N LEU A 133 -16.59 -9.87 -12.97
CA LEU A 133 -16.28 -9.05 -11.80
C LEU A 133 -17.52 -8.87 -10.90
N GLY A 134 -18.70 -8.65 -11.50
CA GLY A 134 -19.97 -8.60 -10.77
C GLY A 134 -20.31 -9.91 -10.04
N MET A 135 -19.95 -11.06 -10.62
CA MET A 135 -20.10 -12.36 -9.93
C MET A 135 -19.20 -12.45 -8.68
N ILE A 136 -17.95 -11.97 -8.79
CA ILE A 136 -17.01 -11.90 -7.63
C ILE A 136 -17.58 -10.98 -6.56
N GLU A 137 -18.05 -9.79 -6.94
CA GLU A 137 -18.65 -8.82 -6.01
C GLU A 137 -19.88 -9.40 -5.30
N THR A 138 -20.78 -10.07 -6.04
CA THR A 138 -21.95 -10.73 -5.48
C THR A 138 -21.55 -11.83 -4.47
N TYR A 139 -20.53 -12.62 -4.79
CA TYR A 139 -19.99 -13.64 -3.90
C TYR A 139 -19.43 -13.01 -2.61
N GLN A 140 -18.65 -11.93 -2.75
CA GLN A 140 -18.10 -11.21 -1.61
C GLN A 140 -19.19 -10.68 -0.70
N GLN A 141 -20.22 -10.06 -1.26
CA GLN A 141 -21.36 -9.53 -0.49
C GLN A 141 -22.12 -10.64 0.24
N ALA A 142 -22.32 -11.78 -0.42
CA ALA A 142 -23.03 -12.91 0.17
C ALA A 142 -22.26 -13.61 1.29
N LYS A 143 -20.92 -13.67 1.19
CA LYS A 143 -20.05 -14.44 2.09
C LYS A 143 -19.34 -13.63 3.16
N SER A 144 -19.38 -12.30 3.07
CA SER A 144 -18.77 -11.39 4.05
C SER A 144 -19.70 -11.04 5.22
N GLN A 145 -20.61 -11.94 5.60
CA GLN A 145 -21.55 -11.72 6.69
C GLN A 145 -20.83 -11.33 7.99
N GLY A 146 -21.31 -10.23 8.61
CA GLY A 146 -20.68 -9.65 9.81
C GLY A 146 -19.64 -8.55 9.55
N LEU A 147 -19.24 -8.32 8.30
CA LEU A 147 -18.42 -7.18 7.91
C LEU A 147 -19.33 -6.07 7.35
N ASP A 148 -19.17 -4.86 7.87
CA ASP A 148 -19.88 -3.67 7.33
C ASP A 148 -19.18 -3.21 6.03
N ILE A 149 -19.39 -3.97 4.95
CA ILE A 149 -18.96 -3.58 3.60
C ILE A 149 -19.99 -2.61 3.03
N SER A 150 -19.99 -1.39 3.56
CA SER A 150 -20.84 -0.32 3.05
C SER A 150 -20.27 0.26 1.76
N PRO A 151 -21.02 0.28 0.63
CA PRO A 151 -20.58 0.96 -0.59
C PRO A 151 -20.22 2.43 -0.35
N LYS A 152 -20.88 3.08 0.60
CA LYS A 152 -20.58 4.46 0.99
C LYS A 152 -19.21 4.61 1.65
N LYS A 153 -18.85 3.68 2.55
CA LYS A 153 -17.50 3.68 3.18
C LYS A 153 -16.42 3.39 2.15
N MET A 154 -16.65 2.46 1.23
CA MET A 154 -15.70 2.12 0.16
C MET A 154 -15.47 3.32 -0.78
N GLN A 155 -16.54 4.00 -1.20
CA GLN A 155 -16.40 5.23 -1.99
C GLN A 155 -15.70 6.36 -1.23
N ALA A 156 -15.99 6.51 0.07
CA ALA A 156 -15.30 7.47 0.93
C ALA A 156 -13.80 7.16 1.03
N GLU A 157 -13.42 5.89 1.13
CA GLU A 157 -12.03 5.45 1.16
C GLU A 157 -11.30 5.71 -0.16
N ILE A 158 -11.91 5.37 -1.29
CA ILE A 158 -11.35 5.67 -2.63
C ILE A 158 -11.10 7.18 -2.76
N LYS A 159 -12.09 8.01 -2.41
CA LYS A 159 -11.96 9.47 -2.47
C LYS A 159 -10.89 9.99 -1.51
N TYR A 160 -10.84 9.47 -0.29
CA TYR A 160 -9.83 9.81 0.71
C TYR A 160 -8.41 9.52 0.20
N ASN A 161 -8.19 8.34 -0.39
CA ASN A 161 -6.90 7.94 -0.94
C ASN A 161 -6.49 8.81 -2.15
N GLN A 162 -7.43 9.18 -3.03
CA GLN A 162 -7.18 10.09 -4.15
C GLN A 162 -6.81 11.50 -3.68
N MET A 163 -7.45 12.00 -2.63
CA MET A 163 -7.22 13.37 -2.11
C MET A 163 -5.85 13.54 -1.47
N ASN A 164 -5.18 12.48 -0.99
CA ASN A 164 -3.87 12.55 -0.32
C ASN A 164 -3.80 13.67 0.74
N ILE A 165 -4.83 13.80 1.59
CA ILE A 165 -5.09 14.95 2.46
C ILE A 165 -3.87 15.33 3.30
N PHE A 166 -3.28 14.38 4.02
CA PHE A 166 -2.17 14.69 4.94
C PHE A 166 -0.89 15.10 4.22
N ARG A 167 -0.67 14.63 2.99
CA ARG A 167 0.43 15.12 2.15
C ARG A 167 0.23 16.59 1.77
N GLN A 168 -0.99 16.96 1.41
CA GLN A 168 -1.33 18.35 1.09
C GLN A 168 -1.24 19.25 2.33
N CYS A 169 -1.73 18.78 3.49
CA CYS A 169 -1.58 19.50 4.76
C CYS A 169 -0.10 19.74 5.11
N LYS A 170 0.76 18.73 4.98
CA LYS A 170 2.20 18.87 5.22
C LYS A 170 2.81 19.99 4.37
N ILE A 171 2.49 20.05 3.09
CA ILE A 171 2.98 21.11 2.18
C ILE A 171 2.41 22.47 2.60
N GLY A 172 1.11 22.53 2.90
CA GLY A 172 0.44 23.76 3.32
C GLY A 172 1.05 24.34 4.61
N TYR A 173 1.26 23.52 5.63
CA TYR A 173 1.91 23.94 6.88
C TYR A 173 3.36 24.36 6.65
N LEU A 174 4.11 23.63 5.82
CA LEU A 174 5.50 23.96 5.54
C LEU A 174 5.62 25.35 4.87
N ILE A 175 4.78 25.62 3.87
CA ILE A 175 4.80 26.89 3.17
C ILE A 175 4.30 28.03 4.07
N ALA A 176 3.11 27.90 4.64
CA ALA A 176 2.52 28.96 5.46
C ALA A 176 3.32 29.20 6.73
N GLY A 177 3.72 28.16 7.44
CA GLY A 177 4.53 28.24 8.66
C GLY A 177 5.94 28.78 8.38
N GLY A 178 6.57 28.35 7.29
CA GLY A 178 7.89 28.86 6.87
C GLY A 178 7.85 30.34 6.54
N LEU A 179 6.83 30.79 5.80
CA LEU A 179 6.65 32.22 5.49
C LEU A 179 6.34 33.07 6.75
N LEU A 180 5.50 32.54 7.65
CA LEU A 180 5.25 33.21 8.95
C LEU A 180 6.52 33.30 9.78
N LEU A 181 7.35 32.27 9.79
CA LEU A 181 8.63 32.27 10.48
C LEU A 181 9.57 33.37 9.92
N VAL A 182 9.69 33.44 8.58
CA VAL A 182 10.48 34.48 7.90
C VAL A 182 9.95 35.88 8.23
N LEU A 183 8.64 36.08 8.21
CA LEU A 183 8.03 37.37 8.61
C LEU A 183 8.30 37.70 10.06
N ALA A 184 8.23 36.73 10.97
CA ALA A 184 8.54 36.96 12.39
C ALA A 184 10.00 37.40 12.60
N PHE A 185 10.96 36.74 11.94
CA PHE A 185 12.36 37.18 11.98
C PHE A 185 12.57 38.54 11.36
N ALA A 186 11.96 38.83 10.21
CA ALA A 186 12.08 40.16 9.58
C ALA A 186 11.48 41.27 10.44
N ALA A 187 10.41 41.01 11.17
CA ALA A 187 9.77 41.97 12.09
C ALA A 187 10.63 42.32 13.31
N MET A 188 11.62 41.50 13.66
CA MET A 188 12.56 41.79 14.72
C MET A 188 13.54 42.94 14.33
N PHE A 189 13.79 43.13 13.04
CA PHE A 189 14.79 44.10 12.54
C PHE A 189 14.16 45.27 11.78
N ASN A 190 12.89 45.15 11.37
CA ASN A 190 12.23 46.16 10.54
C ASN A 190 10.79 46.39 10.99
N ASP A 191 10.30 47.63 10.81
CA ASP A 191 8.88 47.93 11.00
C ASP A 191 8.04 47.40 9.81
N LEU A 192 7.41 46.28 10.03
CA LEU A 192 6.60 45.58 9.00
C LEU A 192 5.09 45.91 9.06
N ARG A 193 4.69 47.06 9.64
CA ARG A 193 3.27 47.45 9.76
C ARG A 193 2.53 47.40 8.41
N LYS A 194 3.20 47.73 7.29
CA LYS A 194 2.65 47.65 5.94
C LYS A 194 2.38 46.21 5.46
N LEU A 195 3.01 45.23 6.05
CA LEU A 195 2.88 43.80 5.73
C LEU A 195 1.93 43.04 6.67
N ASN A 196 1.25 43.76 7.57
CA ASN A 196 0.34 43.15 8.54
C ASN A 196 -0.81 42.34 7.84
N TRP A 197 -1.25 42.80 6.67
CA TRP A 197 -2.24 42.05 5.86
C TRP A 197 -1.72 40.66 5.44
N LEU A 198 -0.41 40.55 5.11
CA LEU A 198 0.20 39.28 4.73
C LEU A 198 0.23 38.31 5.92
N PHE A 199 0.51 38.82 7.13
CA PHE A 199 0.43 37.99 8.35
C PHE A 199 -0.97 37.40 8.52
N TRP A 200 -2.04 38.21 8.40
CA TRP A 200 -3.42 37.72 8.53
C TRP A 200 -3.81 36.76 7.42
N LEU A 201 -3.33 36.97 6.20
CA LEU A 201 -3.55 36.06 5.06
C LEU A 201 -2.89 34.70 5.32
N LEU A 202 -1.64 34.68 5.77
CA LEU A 202 -0.92 33.44 6.08
C LEU A 202 -1.53 32.70 7.28
N LEU A 203 -1.96 33.45 8.30
CA LEU A 203 -2.68 32.87 9.44
C LEU A 203 -4.00 32.25 8.99
N GLY A 204 -4.76 32.92 8.14
CA GLY A 204 -5.97 32.37 7.52
C GLY A 204 -5.70 31.08 6.74
N LEU A 205 -4.58 31.02 6.00
CA LEU A 205 -4.15 29.81 5.30
C LEU A 205 -3.83 28.67 6.28
N VAL A 206 -3.13 28.95 7.38
CA VAL A 206 -2.87 27.93 8.43
C VAL A 206 -4.18 27.38 8.99
N ILE A 207 -5.16 28.25 9.29
CA ILE A 207 -6.47 27.84 9.79
C ILE A 207 -7.21 26.99 8.75
N ALA A 208 -7.14 27.34 7.48
CA ALA A 208 -7.76 26.56 6.40
C ALA A 208 -7.12 25.18 6.27
N VAL A 209 -5.79 25.09 6.34
CA VAL A 209 -5.04 23.80 6.33
C VAL A 209 -5.40 22.99 7.57
N PHE A 210 -5.53 23.61 8.74
CA PHE A 210 -5.98 22.94 9.96
C PHE A 210 -7.39 22.36 9.83
N GLY A 211 -8.33 23.13 9.25
CA GLY A 211 -9.67 22.65 8.95
C GLY A 211 -9.67 21.45 8.00
N PHE A 212 -8.82 21.48 6.96
CA PHE A 212 -8.65 20.37 6.02
C PHE A 212 -8.01 19.14 6.68
N HIS A 213 -7.05 19.34 7.59
CA HIS A 213 -6.46 18.29 8.41
C HIS A 213 -7.52 17.62 9.30
N THR A 214 -8.32 18.42 10.01
CA THR A 214 -9.44 17.95 10.85
C THR A 214 -10.45 17.13 10.02
N TYR A 215 -10.81 17.62 8.83
CA TYR A 215 -11.67 16.89 7.90
C TYR A 215 -11.06 15.52 7.54
N GLY A 216 -9.76 15.48 7.22
CA GLY A 216 -9.04 14.24 6.90
C GLY A 216 -9.09 13.21 8.02
N MET A 217 -8.91 13.65 9.27
CA MET A 217 -9.02 12.79 10.45
C MET A 217 -10.45 12.29 10.66
N GLY A 218 -11.46 13.15 10.48
CA GLY A 218 -12.87 12.76 10.57
C GLY A 218 -13.27 11.73 9.52
N VAL A 219 -12.83 11.90 8.27
CA VAL A 219 -13.07 10.92 7.20
C VAL A 219 -12.38 9.59 7.50
N ARG A 220 -11.14 9.63 8.01
CA ARG A 220 -10.41 8.42 8.41
C ARG A 220 -11.13 7.67 9.53
N TRP A 221 -11.62 8.38 10.53
CA TRP A 221 -12.43 7.81 11.60
C TRP A 221 -13.72 7.15 11.06
N TYR A 222 -14.44 7.84 10.17
CA TYR A 222 -15.65 7.31 9.55
C TYR A 222 -15.38 6.00 8.78
N ILE A 223 -14.30 5.97 8.00
CA ILE A 223 -13.91 4.79 7.19
C ILE A 223 -13.50 3.63 8.10
N ALA A 224 -12.59 3.88 9.05
CA ALA A 224 -12.01 2.85 9.91
C ALA A 224 -13.00 2.33 10.98
N GLY A 225 -14.00 3.14 11.38
CA GLY A 225 -14.92 2.80 12.46
C GLY A 225 -14.33 2.95 13.87
N TYR A 226 -13.06 3.33 14.00
CA TYR A 226 -12.37 3.60 15.27
C TYR A 226 -11.55 4.88 15.17
N ALA A 227 -11.18 5.42 16.33
CA ALA A 227 -10.44 6.66 16.39
C ALA A 227 -9.04 6.54 15.73
N PRO A 228 -8.58 7.58 14.97
CA PRO A 228 -7.40 7.51 14.13
C PRO A 228 -6.08 7.68 14.91
N TRP A 229 -5.83 6.83 15.89
CA TRP A 229 -4.58 6.75 16.68
C TRP A 229 -4.14 5.31 16.95
N SER A 230 -4.59 4.35 16.13
CA SER A 230 -4.37 2.92 16.37
C SER A 230 -3.00 2.42 15.91
N ASN A 231 -2.30 3.18 15.09
CA ASN A 231 -0.96 2.85 14.61
C ASN A 231 -0.03 4.06 14.69
N SER A 232 1.29 3.82 14.58
CA SER A 232 2.32 4.86 14.69
C SER A 232 2.12 6.03 13.72
N TYR A 233 1.67 5.75 12.48
CA TYR A 233 1.41 6.79 11.50
C TYR A 233 0.22 7.66 11.90
N GLU A 234 -0.89 7.05 12.27
CA GLU A 234 -2.10 7.76 12.71
C GLU A 234 -1.83 8.59 13.97
N THR A 235 -1.06 8.03 14.92
CA THR A 235 -0.65 8.76 16.12
C THR A 235 0.21 9.97 15.78
N MET A 236 1.16 9.87 14.84
CA MET A 236 1.95 11.02 14.40
C MET A 236 1.11 12.10 13.72
N VAL A 237 0.14 11.71 12.91
CA VAL A 237 -0.79 12.64 12.27
C VAL A 237 -1.67 13.35 13.31
N TYR A 238 -2.14 12.61 14.33
CA TYR A 238 -2.92 13.14 15.43
C TYR A 238 -2.11 14.12 16.31
N VAL A 239 -0.87 13.79 16.63
CA VAL A 239 0.02 14.69 17.42
C VAL A 239 0.37 15.95 16.64
N ALA A 240 0.45 15.88 15.30
CA ALA A 240 0.70 17.04 14.45
C ALA A 240 -0.53 17.97 14.30
N TRP A 241 -1.73 17.46 14.57
CA TRP A 241 -3.00 18.19 14.59
C TRP A 241 -3.17 18.99 15.86
#